data_1e0826b7764300b976dcab3dd0648a03
#
_entry.id   1e0826b7764300b976dcab3dd0648a03
#
_cell.length_a   1.000
_cell.length_b   1.000
_cell.length_c   1.000
_cell.angle_alpha   90.00
_cell.angle_beta   90.00
_cell.angle_gamma   90.00
#
_symmetry.space_group_name_H-M   'P 1'
#
loop_
_entity.id
_entity.type
_entity.pdbx_description
1 polymer ?
#
loop_
_entity_poly.entity_id
_entity_poly.type
_entity_poly.pdbx_seq_one_letter_code
_entity_poly.pdbx_strand_id
1 'polypeptide(L)'
;MKQAPVHVIDSHTEGEPTRVVVSGGPDLGGGPLAERAQRLQRDHDWLRSAVCNEPRGHAAMVGALLCEPYQADCLCGVIFFNNLSTLNMCIHGTIGLTVTLAHMGKIGVGSHRIDTPVGVVVATLREDHSVEVANVPSYRKSADVLVDVPGWGTIHGDIAWGGNWFFLINGQGPAVEFANLEALVHFAGSVRHALAAQNITGNDGMEIDHIEVFGPPADPAVADSRNFVLCPGHAYDRSPCGTGTSAKLACLHAAGKLKPGQIWRQAGILDTVFQGTVEERPDGSIIPHVSGRAWVNGEATYIFNPTDPFRNGIPTAI
;
A
#
# COMPACT_ATOMS: atom_id res chain seq x y z
N MET A 1 32.50 -6.65 5.15
CA MET A 1 31.90 -7.79 5.88
C MET A 1 31.00 -8.56 4.93
N LYS A 2 30.91 -9.89 5.06
CA LYS A 2 30.02 -10.72 4.25
C LYS A 2 28.59 -10.50 4.77
N GLN A 3 27.68 -10.01 3.91
CA GLN A 3 26.27 -9.92 4.27
C GLN A 3 25.68 -11.30 4.54
N ALA A 4 24.87 -11.43 5.58
CA ALA A 4 24.13 -12.65 5.85
C ALA A 4 23.09 -12.91 4.72
N PRO A 5 22.78 -14.18 4.42
CA PRO A 5 21.66 -14.49 3.52
C PRO A 5 20.35 -13.92 4.07
N VAL A 6 19.47 -13.49 3.18
CA VAL A 6 18.13 -12.99 3.50
C VAL A 6 17.10 -14.02 3.04
N HIS A 7 16.25 -14.48 3.96
CA HIS A 7 15.17 -15.39 3.65
C HIS A 7 13.88 -14.59 3.41
N VAL A 8 13.21 -14.90 2.34
CA VAL A 8 11.97 -14.23 1.93
C VAL A 8 10.88 -15.23 1.60
N ILE A 9 9.64 -14.83 1.84
CA ILE A 9 8.45 -15.53 1.37
C ILE A 9 7.65 -14.54 0.54
N ASP A 10 7.33 -14.95 -0.69
CA ASP A 10 6.61 -14.16 -1.66
C ASP A 10 5.14 -14.57 -1.71
N SER A 11 4.28 -13.59 -1.84
CA SER A 11 2.85 -13.74 -2.05
C SER A 11 2.35 -12.67 -3.02
N HIS A 12 1.11 -12.80 -3.48
CA HIS A 12 0.40 -11.68 -4.07
C HIS A 12 -0.98 -11.51 -3.42
N THR A 13 -1.42 -10.28 -3.27
CA THR A 13 -2.77 -9.94 -2.81
C THR A 13 -3.54 -9.36 -3.98
N GLU A 14 -4.52 -10.11 -4.48
CA GLU A 14 -5.33 -9.71 -5.65
C GLU A 14 -4.47 -9.22 -6.83
N GLY A 15 -3.29 -9.83 -7.03
CA GLY A 15 -2.34 -9.52 -8.09
C GLY A 15 -1.15 -8.64 -7.67
N GLU A 16 -1.23 -7.85 -6.61
CA GLU A 16 -0.11 -7.02 -6.15
C GLU A 16 0.87 -7.81 -5.31
N PRO A 17 2.17 -7.83 -5.67
CA PRO A 17 3.16 -8.68 -5.01
C PRO A 17 3.56 -8.15 -3.63
N THR A 18 3.79 -9.09 -2.71
CA THR A 18 4.36 -8.82 -1.39
C THR A 18 5.51 -9.79 -1.12
N ARG A 19 6.66 -9.28 -0.76
CA ARG A 19 7.85 -10.03 -0.34
C ARG A 19 8.11 -9.82 1.13
N VAL A 20 7.83 -10.81 1.96
CA VAL A 20 8.10 -10.74 3.40
C VAL A 20 9.54 -11.19 3.66
N VAL A 21 10.34 -10.29 4.21
CA VAL A 21 11.68 -10.62 4.73
C VAL A 21 11.50 -11.22 6.13
N VAL A 22 11.65 -12.54 6.22
CA VAL A 22 11.36 -13.30 7.45
C VAL A 22 12.60 -13.48 8.33
N SER A 23 13.80 -13.38 7.74
CA SER A 23 15.07 -13.36 8.50
C SER A 23 16.23 -12.82 7.66
N GLY A 24 17.34 -12.48 8.32
CA GLY A 24 18.55 -11.96 7.67
C GLY A 24 18.53 -10.46 7.39
N GLY A 25 17.48 -9.75 7.81
CA GLY A 25 17.43 -8.29 7.80
C GLY A 25 18.39 -7.66 8.82
N PRO A 26 18.66 -6.35 8.72
CA PRO A 26 19.50 -5.63 9.65
C PRO A 26 18.85 -5.52 11.03
N ASP A 27 19.67 -5.43 12.07
CA ASP A 27 19.22 -5.01 13.39
C ASP A 27 18.93 -3.49 13.34
N LEU A 28 17.67 -3.14 13.54
CA LEU A 28 17.23 -1.74 13.57
C LEU A 28 17.21 -1.16 15.00
N GLY A 29 17.63 -1.92 16.00
CA GLY A 29 17.57 -1.54 17.42
C GLY A 29 16.13 -1.44 17.96
N GLY A 30 15.98 -0.92 19.16
CA GLY A 30 14.69 -0.73 19.83
C GLY A 30 13.96 0.54 19.43
N GLY A 31 12.78 0.75 20.05
CA GLY A 31 11.93 1.93 19.88
C GLY A 31 10.77 1.74 18.89
N PRO A 32 9.95 2.79 18.73
CA PRO A 32 8.77 2.79 17.84
C PRO A 32 9.13 2.42 16.39
N LEU A 33 8.19 1.75 15.69
CA LEU A 33 8.43 1.31 14.31
C LEU A 33 8.68 2.48 13.35
N ALA A 34 8.10 3.66 13.62
CA ALA A 34 8.38 4.87 12.83
C ALA A 34 9.88 5.24 12.84
N GLU A 35 10.53 5.20 14.02
CA GLU A 35 11.96 5.46 14.14
C GLU A 35 12.80 4.36 13.49
N ARG A 36 12.36 3.11 13.62
CA ARG A 36 13.03 1.94 12.99
C ARG A 36 12.92 2.01 11.47
N ALA A 37 11.78 2.47 10.91
CA ALA A 37 11.62 2.70 9.49
C ALA A 37 12.59 3.80 8.97
N GLN A 38 12.75 4.89 9.74
CA GLN A 38 13.74 5.92 9.41
C GLN A 38 15.18 5.38 9.44
N ARG A 39 15.53 4.53 10.43
CA ARG A 39 16.84 3.87 10.49
C ARG A 39 17.04 2.91 9.32
N LEU A 40 16.02 2.14 8.94
CA LEU A 40 16.08 1.29 7.75
C LEU A 40 16.41 2.12 6.51
N GLN A 41 15.70 3.21 6.29
CA GLN A 41 15.89 4.05 5.11
C GLN A 41 17.24 4.78 5.12
N ARG A 42 17.66 5.33 6.26
CA ARG A 42 18.90 6.12 6.35
C ARG A 42 20.18 5.26 6.34
N ASP A 43 20.18 4.16 7.11
CA ASP A 43 21.39 3.41 7.44
C ASP A 43 21.44 2.03 6.77
N HIS A 44 20.29 1.49 6.34
CA HIS A 44 20.16 0.11 5.87
C HIS A 44 19.35 -0.01 4.57
N ASP A 45 19.27 1.05 3.76
CA ASP A 45 18.52 1.07 2.50
C ASP A 45 18.94 -0.02 1.50
N TRP A 46 20.17 -0.58 1.71
CA TRP A 46 20.64 -1.71 0.94
C TRP A 46 19.67 -2.89 0.95
N LEU A 47 18.97 -3.16 2.07
CA LEU A 47 18.02 -4.27 2.16
C LEU A 47 16.85 -4.04 1.21
N ARG A 48 16.22 -2.85 1.30
CA ARG A 48 15.11 -2.46 0.42
C ARG A 48 15.48 -2.64 -1.05
N SER A 49 16.57 -2.02 -1.46
CA SER A 49 17.05 -2.07 -2.84
C SER A 49 17.42 -3.50 -3.25
N ALA A 50 18.10 -4.26 -2.40
CA ALA A 50 18.51 -5.61 -2.71
C ALA A 50 17.35 -6.59 -2.91
N VAL A 51 16.21 -6.40 -2.23
CA VAL A 51 15.09 -7.34 -2.30
C VAL A 51 13.94 -6.85 -3.18
N CYS A 52 13.81 -5.53 -3.42
CA CYS A 52 12.74 -4.98 -4.25
C CYS A 52 13.18 -4.65 -5.67
N ASN A 53 14.47 -4.32 -5.90
CA ASN A 53 14.97 -3.95 -7.21
C ASN A 53 15.55 -5.16 -7.97
N GLU A 54 15.70 -5.00 -9.27
CA GLU A 54 16.44 -5.97 -10.08
C GLU A 54 17.88 -6.19 -9.54
N PRO A 55 18.43 -7.37 -9.65
CA PRO A 55 17.94 -8.57 -10.37
C PRO A 55 17.03 -9.48 -9.53
N ARG A 56 16.73 -9.16 -8.27
CA ARG A 56 15.94 -10.03 -7.38
C ARG A 56 14.47 -9.62 -7.23
N GLY A 57 14.15 -8.39 -7.56
CA GLY A 57 12.80 -7.83 -7.55
C GLY A 57 12.44 -7.20 -8.90
N HIS A 58 11.43 -6.36 -8.87
CA HIS A 58 10.93 -5.59 -10.02
C HIS A 58 10.15 -4.36 -9.51
N ALA A 59 9.81 -3.43 -10.40
CA ALA A 59 9.23 -2.13 -10.03
C ALA A 59 7.95 -2.20 -9.17
N ALA A 60 7.16 -3.27 -9.30
CA ALA A 60 5.94 -3.45 -8.51
C ALA A 60 6.17 -4.14 -7.16
N MET A 61 7.38 -4.64 -6.88
CA MET A 61 7.61 -5.40 -5.65
C MET A 61 7.46 -4.53 -4.41
N VAL A 62 6.57 -4.93 -3.50
CA VAL A 62 6.46 -4.37 -2.16
C VAL A 62 7.11 -5.33 -1.17
N GLY A 63 8.12 -4.83 -0.47
CA GLY A 63 8.80 -5.53 0.60
C GLY A 63 8.11 -5.29 1.95
N ALA A 64 8.20 -6.26 2.83
CA ALA A 64 7.72 -6.21 4.21
C ALA A 64 8.80 -6.80 5.13
N LEU A 65 9.48 -5.97 5.91
CA LEU A 65 10.43 -6.44 6.90
C LEU A 65 9.68 -6.82 8.17
N LEU A 66 9.70 -8.12 8.50
CA LEU A 66 9.16 -8.63 9.75
C LEU A 66 10.06 -8.21 10.91
N CYS A 67 9.47 -7.58 11.92
CA CYS A 67 10.17 -7.03 13.09
C CYS A 67 9.53 -7.52 14.38
N GLU A 68 10.31 -7.46 15.48
CA GLU A 68 9.72 -7.49 16.82
C GLU A 68 8.82 -6.27 17.01
N PRO A 69 7.63 -6.40 17.60
CA PRO A 69 6.73 -5.28 17.81
C PRO A 69 7.28 -4.35 18.90
N TYR A 70 6.95 -3.07 18.81
CA TYR A 70 7.17 -2.13 19.93
C TYR A 70 5.99 -2.16 20.90
N GLN A 71 4.77 -2.34 20.39
CA GLN A 71 3.56 -2.50 21.20
C GLN A 71 3.48 -3.94 21.71
N ALA A 72 3.53 -4.13 23.04
CA ALA A 72 3.64 -5.44 23.67
C ALA A 72 2.47 -6.41 23.42
N ASP A 73 1.30 -5.87 23.01
CA ASP A 73 0.09 -6.63 22.69
C ASP A 73 -0.04 -6.96 21.19
N CYS A 74 0.99 -6.62 20.39
CA CYS A 74 1.05 -6.96 18.98
C CYS A 74 1.80 -8.28 18.76
N LEU A 75 1.32 -9.04 17.79
CA LEU A 75 1.94 -10.30 17.34
C LEU A 75 3.34 -10.07 16.76
N CYS A 76 3.46 -9.05 15.93
CA CYS A 76 4.70 -8.66 15.26
C CYS A 76 4.65 -7.19 14.88
N GLY A 77 5.82 -6.66 14.51
CA GLY A 77 5.96 -5.40 13.82
C GLY A 77 6.24 -5.63 12.33
N VAL A 78 5.91 -4.67 11.49
CA VAL A 78 6.24 -4.68 10.06
C VAL A 78 6.61 -3.29 9.56
N ILE A 79 7.64 -3.23 8.71
CA ILE A 79 8.01 -2.03 7.96
C ILE A 79 7.86 -2.36 6.48
N PHE A 80 6.92 -1.67 5.82
CA PHE A 80 6.72 -1.80 4.37
C PHE A 80 7.65 -0.87 3.60
N PHE A 81 8.05 -1.29 2.42
CA PHE A 81 8.87 -0.51 1.49
C PHE A 81 8.65 -0.99 0.05
N ASN A 82 8.97 -0.14 -0.91
CA ASN A 82 8.93 -0.47 -2.32
C ASN A 82 10.30 -0.29 -2.99
N ASN A 83 10.33 -0.16 -4.30
CA ASN A 83 11.56 0.07 -5.08
C ASN A 83 12.22 1.44 -4.84
N LEU A 84 11.57 2.39 -4.13
CA LEU A 84 12.10 3.74 -3.85
C LEU A 84 12.36 4.02 -2.38
N SER A 85 11.39 3.73 -1.50
CA SER A 85 11.39 4.20 -0.11
C SER A 85 10.60 3.28 0.82
N THR A 86 10.63 3.58 2.12
CA THR A 86 9.67 3.02 3.08
C THR A 86 8.27 3.60 2.84
N LEU A 87 7.26 2.79 3.11
CA LEU A 87 5.84 3.16 3.06
C LEU A 87 5.29 3.34 4.46
N ASN A 88 4.32 4.25 4.64
CA ASN A 88 3.68 4.46 5.93
C ASN A 88 2.80 3.25 6.30
N MET A 89 1.88 2.88 5.42
CA MET A 89 0.99 1.73 5.56
C MET A 89 0.80 1.01 4.23
N CYS A 90 0.52 -0.30 4.30
CA CYS A 90 0.23 -1.11 3.12
C CYS A 90 -0.77 -2.21 3.48
N ILE A 91 -2.02 -2.09 3.02
CA ILE A 91 -3.07 -3.07 3.34
C ILE A 91 -2.86 -4.37 2.54
N HIS A 92 -2.56 -4.29 1.23
CA HIS A 92 -2.28 -5.52 0.47
C HIS A 92 -1.08 -6.28 1.05
N GLY A 93 -0.04 -5.53 1.47
CA GLY A 93 1.13 -6.09 2.16
C GLY A 93 0.76 -6.70 3.52
N THR A 94 -0.19 -6.11 4.27
CA THR A 94 -0.68 -6.67 5.53
C THR A 94 -1.48 -7.96 5.31
N ILE A 95 -2.32 -8.01 4.26
CA ILE A 95 -3.02 -9.23 3.85
C ILE A 95 -1.99 -10.31 3.46
N GLY A 96 -1.00 -9.96 2.62
CA GLY A 96 0.10 -10.85 2.22
C GLY A 96 0.94 -11.33 3.41
N LEU A 97 1.28 -10.44 4.35
CA LEU A 97 1.97 -10.81 5.60
C LEU A 97 1.15 -11.79 6.43
N THR A 98 -0.16 -11.57 6.56
CA THR A 98 -1.05 -12.44 7.36
C THR A 98 -1.07 -13.86 6.80
N VAL A 99 -1.24 -14.03 5.49
CA VAL A 99 -1.20 -15.38 4.88
C VAL A 99 0.19 -15.99 4.95
N THR A 100 1.25 -15.18 4.88
CA THR A 100 2.64 -15.64 5.07
C THR A 100 2.87 -16.17 6.48
N LEU A 101 2.38 -15.46 7.51
CA LEU A 101 2.49 -15.91 8.90
C LEU A 101 1.71 -17.20 9.15
N ALA A 102 0.53 -17.34 8.52
CA ALA A 102 -0.25 -18.57 8.56
C ALA A 102 0.47 -19.74 7.86
N HIS A 103 1.04 -19.50 6.68
CA HIS A 103 1.87 -20.46 5.96
C HIS A 103 3.08 -20.95 6.79
N MET A 104 3.70 -20.03 7.55
CA MET A 104 4.79 -20.36 8.48
C MET A 104 4.30 -21.10 9.74
N GLY A 105 3.00 -21.32 9.93
CA GLY A 105 2.42 -21.92 11.13
C GLY A 105 2.49 -21.03 12.39
N LYS A 106 2.73 -19.71 12.22
CA LYS A 106 2.84 -18.76 13.34
C LYS A 106 1.49 -18.27 13.84
N ILE A 107 0.45 -18.32 13.01
CA ILE A 107 -0.91 -17.91 13.34
C ILE A 107 -1.93 -18.90 12.78
N GLY A 108 -3.10 -18.91 13.40
CA GLY A 108 -4.31 -19.56 12.90
C GLY A 108 -5.39 -18.55 12.54
N VAL A 109 -6.59 -19.06 12.22
CA VAL A 109 -7.80 -18.25 12.05
C VAL A 109 -8.06 -17.40 13.29
N GLY A 110 -8.42 -16.14 13.09
CA GLY A 110 -8.66 -15.18 14.17
C GLY A 110 -8.03 -13.81 13.87
N SER A 111 -8.15 -12.92 14.86
CA SER A 111 -7.68 -11.54 14.76
C SER A 111 -6.30 -11.39 15.39
N HIS A 112 -5.40 -10.72 14.68
CA HIS A 112 -4.00 -10.51 15.06
C HIS A 112 -3.66 -9.03 14.98
N ARG A 113 -3.09 -8.49 16.05
CA ARG A 113 -2.62 -7.10 16.10
C ARG A 113 -1.22 -7.02 15.50
N ILE A 114 -1.04 -6.09 14.58
CA ILE A 114 0.23 -5.85 13.87
C ILE A 114 0.65 -4.40 14.10
N ASP A 115 1.87 -4.22 14.59
CA ASP A 115 2.46 -2.90 14.81
C ASP A 115 3.07 -2.36 13.50
N THR A 116 2.75 -1.10 13.16
CA THR A 116 3.25 -0.43 11.94
C THR A 116 3.83 0.95 12.27
N PRO A 117 4.58 1.57 11.35
CA PRO A 117 5.10 2.93 11.57
C PRO A 117 4.04 3.99 11.86
N VAL A 118 2.79 3.79 11.43
CA VAL A 118 1.69 4.77 11.60
C VAL A 118 0.63 4.33 12.61
N GLY A 119 0.87 3.23 13.32
CA GLY A 119 -0.03 2.74 14.36
C GLY A 119 -0.33 1.25 14.23
N VAL A 120 -1.12 0.75 15.17
CA VAL A 120 -1.51 -0.66 15.20
C VAL A 120 -2.70 -0.88 14.28
N VAL A 121 -2.62 -1.95 13.47
CA VAL A 121 -3.72 -2.46 12.66
C VAL A 121 -4.13 -3.84 13.14
N VAL A 122 -5.35 -4.25 12.84
CA VAL A 122 -5.85 -5.59 13.17
C VAL A 122 -6.12 -6.35 11.88
N ALA A 123 -5.40 -7.45 11.66
CA ALA A 123 -5.63 -8.36 10.54
C ALA A 123 -6.38 -9.59 11.03
N THR A 124 -7.55 -9.85 10.46
CA THR A 124 -8.37 -11.01 10.79
C THR A 124 -8.32 -12.03 9.65
N LEU A 125 -7.66 -13.16 9.90
CA LEU A 125 -7.67 -14.32 9.00
C LEU A 125 -8.97 -15.10 9.23
N ARG A 126 -9.75 -15.31 8.16
CA ARG A 126 -11.02 -16.05 8.20
C ARG A 126 -10.85 -17.49 7.73
N GLU A 127 -11.85 -18.34 8.02
CA GLU A 127 -11.88 -19.75 7.62
C GLU A 127 -11.86 -19.96 6.10
N ASP A 128 -12.41 -19.01 5.34
CA ASP A 128 -12.41 -19.02 3.86
C ASP A 128 -11.09 -18.49 3.27
N HIS A 129 -10.07 -18.31 4.11
CA HIS A 129 -8.75 -17.75 3.78
C HIS A 129 -8.77 -16.30 3.28
N SER A 130 -9.88 -15.58 3.40
CA SER A 130 -9.86 -14.12 3.24
C SER A 130 -9.25 -13.45 4.47
N VAL A 131 -8.67 -12.27 4.28
CA VAL A 131 -8.12 -11.46 5.36
C VAL A 131 -8.82 -10.11 5.36
N GLU A 132 -9.35 -9.71 6.50
CA GLU A 132 -9.83 -8.36 6.74
C GLU A 132 -8.80 -7.57 7.54
N VAL A 133 -8.52 -6.34 7.13
CA VAL A 133 -7.65 -5.42 7.85
C VAL A 133 -8.46 -4.22 8.34
N ALA A 134 -8.58 -4.08 9.66
CA ALA A 134 -9.00 -2.82 10.29
C ALA A 134 -7.79 -1.89 10.27
N ASN A 135 -7.84 -0.90 9.39
CA ASN A 135 -6.73 0.01 9.10
C ASN A 135 -6.60 1.11 10.19
N VAL A 136 -5.59 1.96 10.03
CA VAL A 136 -5.45 3.19 10.82
C VAL A 136 -6.60 4.16 10.55
N PRO A 137 -6.90 5.10 11.47
CA PRO A 137 -7.90 6.14 11.24
C PRO A 137 -7.69 6.84 9.91
N SER A 138 -8.76 6.92 9.11
CA SER A 138 -8.74 7.52 7.76
C SER A 138 -9.72 8.67 7.68
N TYR A 139 -9.39 9.69 6.88
CA TYR A 139 -10.20 10.90 6.77
C TYR A 139 -9.97 11.63 5.45
N ARG A 140 -10.96 12.39 5.00
CA ARG A 140 -10.84 13.35 3.91
C ARG A 140 -10.31 14.67 4.46
N LYS A 141 -9.14 15.14 3.98
CA LYS A 141 -8.57 16.44 4.33
C LYS A 141 -9.29 17.59 3.61
N SER A 142 -9.45 17.44 2.29
CA SER A 142 -10.04 18.48 1.44
C SER A 142 -10.86 17.84 0.33
N ALA A 143 -11.97 18.46 -0.02
CA ALA A 143 -12.80 18.04 -1.12
C ALA A 143 -12.64 19.01 -2.31
N ASP A 144 -12.80 18.48 -3.52
CA ASP A 144 -12.87 19.24 -4.77
C ASP A 144 -11.69 20.23 -4.97
N VAL A 145 -10.47 19.75 -4.69
CA VAL A 145 -9.25 20.55 -4.86
C VAL A 145 -8.90 20.62 -6.35
N LEU A 146 -8.65 21.85 -6.82
CA LEU A 146 -8.30 22.14 -8.21
C LEU A 146 -6.79 22.07 -8.40
N VAL A 147 -6.35 21.37 -9.45
CA VAL A 147 -4.96 21.24 -9.85
C VAL A 147 -4.85 21.53 -11.34
N ASP A 148 -4.05 22.50 -11.72
CA ASP A 148 -3.78 22.79 -13.14
C ASP A 148 -2.68 21.84 -13.64
N VAL A 149 -3.07 20.93 -14.53
CA VAL A 149 -2.19 19.88 -15.03
C VAL A 149 -1.82 20.17 -16.50
N PRO A 150 -0.55 20.47 -16.79
CA PRO A 150 -0.12 20.75 -18.16
C PRO A 150 -0.52 19.65 -19.15
N GLY A 151 -1.17 20.04 -20.24
CA GLY A 151 -1.69 19.12 -21.27
C GLY A 151 -3.02 18.43 -20.93
N TRP A 152 -3.53 18.55 -19.68
CA TRP A 152 -4.77 17.94 -19.24
C TRP A 152 -5.83 18.93 -18.74
N GLY A 153 -5.44 20.21 -18.53
CA GLY A 153 -6.33 21.24 -17.98
C GLY A 153 -6.47 21.15 -16.46
N THR A 154 -7.53 21.75 -15.94
CA THR A 154 -7.81 21.75 -14.49
C THR A 154 -8.46 20.43 -14.08
N ILE A 155 -7.81 19.70 -13.20
CA ILE A 155 -8.27 18.43 -12.64
C ILE A 155 -8.81 18.67 -11.23
N HIS A 156 -9.93 18.03 -10.93
CA HIS A 156 -10.60 18.09 -9.63
C HIS A 156 -10.37 16.78 -8.87
N GLY A 157 -10.06 16.87 -7.58
CA GLY A 157 -9.91 15.68 -6.74
C GLY A 157 -10.03 15.96 -5.26
N ASP A 158 -10.24 14.91 -4.49
CA ASP A 158 -10.23 14.95 -3.04
C ASP A 158 -8.82 14.59 -2.53
N ILE A 159 -8.39 15.27 -1.45
CA ILE A 159 -7.17 14.88 -0.72
C ILE A 159 -7.61 14.11 0.52
N ALA A 160 -7.12 12.88 0.66
CA ALA A 160 -7.47 12.02 1.79
C ALA A 160 -6.28 11.20 2.29
N TRP A 161 -6.36 10.85 3.58
CA TRP A 161 -5.45 9.95 4.28
C TRP A 161 -6.12 8.57 4.47
N GLY A 162 -5.46 7.54 3.99
CA GLY A 162 -5.84 6.13 4.17
C GLY A 162 -4.70 5.27 4.73
N GLY A 163 -3.71 5.91 5.41
CA GLY A 163 -2.44 5.32 5.81
C GLY A 163 -1.27 5.74 4.90
N ASN A 164 -1.59 6.35 3.75
CA ASN A 164 -0.75 7.16 2.86
C ASN A 164 -1.59 8.32 2.36
N TRP A 165 -0.97 9.33 1.73
CA TRP A 165 -1.68 10.46 1.16
C TRP A 165 -2.09 10.18 -0.28
N PHE A 166 -3.35 10.44 -0.58
CA PHE A 166 -3.96 10.22 -1.87
C PHE A 166 -4.56 11.50 -2.46
N PHE A 167 -4.45 11.65 -3.78
CA PHE A 167 -5.29 12.52 -4.58
C PHE A 167 -6.26 11.65 -5.38
N LEU A 168 -7.55 11.78 -5.10
CA LEU A 168 -8.63 10.91 -5.62
C LEU A 168 -9.40 11.65 -6.70
N ILE A 169 -9.35 11.16 -7.94
CA ILE A 169 -9.94 11.78 -9.14
C ILE A 169 -11.13 10.94 -9.60
N ASN A 170 -12.31 11.58 -9.74
CA ASN A 170 -13.51 10.90 -10.18
C ASN A 170 -13.93 11.35 -11.59
N GLY A 171 -14.00 10.42 -12.54
CA GLY A 171 -14.58 10.64 -13.86
C GLY A 171 -13.83 11.63 -14.76
N GLN A 172 -12.54 11.83 -14.52
CA GLN A 172 -11.66 12.67 -15.33
C GLN A 172 -10.42 11.86 -15.75
N GLY A 173 -9.81 12.28 -16.87
CA GLY A 173 -8.66 11.58 -17.44
C GLY A 173 -9.05 10.40 -18.34
N PRO A 174 -8.11 9.51 -18.67
CA PRO A 174 -8.36 8.32 -19.49
C PRO A 174 -9.35 7.37 -18.80
N ALA A 175 -10.13 6.64 -19.59
CA ALA A 175 -11.02 5.60 -19.05
C ALA A 175 -10.21 4.55 -18.27
N VAL A 176 -10.71 4.19 -17.09
CA VAL A 176 -10.03 3.23 -16.18
C VAL A 176 -10.24 1.81 -16.72
N GLU A 177 -9.41 1.45 -17.69
CA GLU A 177 -9.39 0.17 -18.37
C GLU A 177 -7.94 -0.27 -18.57
N PHE A 178 -7.67 -1.57 -18.47
CA PHE A 178 -6.31 -2.09 -18.63
C PHE A 178 -5.69 -1.74 -19.99
N ALA A 179 -6.50 -1.66 -21.04
CA ALA A 179 -6.05 -1.23 -22.38
C ALA A 179 -5.49 0.21 -22.41
N ASN A 180 -5.85 1.05 -21.44
CA ASN A 180 -5.41 2.44 -21.34
C ASN A 180 -4.27 2.65 -20.33
N LEU A 181 -3.59 1.56 -19.91
CA LEU A 181 -2.63 1.59 -18.82
C LEU A 181 -1.54 2.67 -19.00
N GLU A 182 -0.93 2.77 -20.18
CA GLU A 182 0.12 3.77 -20.45
C GLU A 182 -0.41 5.20 -20.33
N ALA A 183 -1.61 5.47 -20.83
CA ALA A 183 -2.26 6.77 -20.74
C ALA A 183 -2.61 7.12 -19.28
N LEU A 184 -3.07 6.13 -18.49
CA LEU A 184 -3.35 6.30 -17.07
C LEU A 184 -2.08 6.59 -16.25
N VAL A 185 -0.99 5.87 -16.51
CA VAL A 185 0.32 6.12 -15.88
C VAL A 185 0.81 7.54 -16.21
N HIS A 186 0.75 7.94 -17.49
CA HIS A 186 1.16 9.28 -17.92
C HIS A 186 0.28 10.37 -17.29
N PHE A 187 -1.04 10.19 -17.29
CA PHE A 187 -1.99 11.13 -16.67
C PHE A 187 -1.73 11.29 -15.17
N ALA A 188 -1.71 10.19 -14.42
CA ALA A 188 -1.50 10.22 -12.98
C ALA A 188 -0.11 10.77 -12.60
N GLY A 189 0.92 10.46 -13.39
CA GLY A 189 2.26 11.04 -13.23
C GLY A 189 2.26 12.55 -13.43
N SER A 190 1.53 13.06 -14.46
CA SER A 190 1.38 14.49 -14.70
C SER A 190 0.66 15.20 -13.55
N VAL A 191 -0.39 14.57 -12.99
CA VAL A 191 -1.11 15.08 -11.81
C VAL A 191 -0.18 15.17 -10.60
N ARG A 192 0.60 14.10 -10.32
CA ARG A 192 1.53 14.10 -9.19
C ARG A 192 2.57 15.24 -9.29
N HIS A 193 3.16 15.43 -10.47
CA HIS A 193 4.10 16.53 -10.71
C HIS A 193 3.41 17.89 -10.53
N ALA A 194 2.18 18.05 -11.00
CA ALA A 194 1.43 19.30 -10.84
C ALA A 194 1.10 19.61 -9.38
N LEU A 195 0.71 18.61 -8.58
CA LEU A 195 0.50 18.77 -7.14
C LEU A 195 1.76 19.26 -6.43
N ALA A 196 2.92 18.65 -6.71
CA ALA A 196 4.21 19.04 -6.14
C ALA A 196 4.59 20.46 -6.57
N ALA A 197 4.46 20.81 -7.86
CA ALA A 197 4.79 22.13 -8.39
C ALA A 197 3.92 23.25 -7.81
N GLN A 198 2.66 22.95 -7.45
CA GLN A 198 1.71 23.90 -6.85
C GLN A 198 1.70 23.84 -5.31
N ASN A 199 2.62 23.09 -4.68
CA ASN A 199 2.71 22.91 -3.23
C ASN A 199 1.39 22.41 -2.60
N ILE A 200 0.64 21.57 -3.32
CA ILE A 200 -0.55 20.91 -2.81
C ILE A 200 -0.12 19.63 -2.09
N THR A 201 -0.32 19.59 -0.78
CA THR A 201 0.24 18.55 0.08
C THR A 201 -0.80 17.95 1.03
N GLY A 202 -0.43 16.84 1.65
CA GLY A 202 -1.07 16.32 2.85
C GLY A 202 -0.87 17.23 4.06
N ASN A 203 -1.13 16.72 5.27
CA ASN A 203 -0.85 17.46 6.51
C ASN A 203 0.68 17.62 6.68
N ASP A 204 1.08 18.67 7.38
CA ASP A 204 2.48 18.97 7.72
C ASP A 204 3.43 19.01 6.52
N GLY A 205 2.90 19.36 5.33
CA GLY A 205 3.68 19.45 4.10
C GLY A 205 4.06 18.09 3.50
N MET A 206 3.47 17.00 3.97
CA MET A 206 3.73 15.65 3.42
C MET A 206 3.29 15.56 1.97
N GLU A 207 4.13 14.94 1.13
CA GLU A 207 3.83 14.71 -0.27
C GLU A 207 2.58 13.84 -0.45
N ILE A 208 1.77 14.16 -1.46
CA ILE A 208 0.71 13.28 -1.94
C ILE A 208 1.36 12.35 -2.96
N ASP A 209 1.71 11.16 -2.51
CA ASP A 209 2.55 10.20 -3.22
C ASP A 209 1.76 9.19 -4.06
N HIS A 210 0.44 9.10 -3.83
CA HIS A 210 -0.47 8.22 -4.58
C HIS A 210 -1.51 9.03 -5.34
N ILE A 211 -1.69 8.71 -6.63
CA ILE A 211 -2.76 9.27 -7.47
C ILE A 211 -3.71 8.16 -7.82
N GLU A 212 -4.98 8.33 -7.47
CA GLU A 212 -6.03 7.32 -7.66
C GLU A 212 -7.12 7.87 -8.58
N VAL A 213 -7.34 7.18 -9.70
CA VAL A 213 -8.33 7.54 -10.72
C VAL A 213 -9.46 6.54 -10.70
N PHE A 214 -10.70 7.03 -10.64
CA PHE A 214 -11.90 6.19 -10.60
C PHE A 214 -12.71 6.24 -11.87
N GLY A 215 -13.27 5.09 -12.22
CA GLY A 215 -14.22 4.92 -13.30
C GLY A 215 -15.33 3.93 -12.94
N PRO A 216 -16.28 3.70 -13.86
CA PRO A 216 -17.29 2.67 -13.69
C PRO A 216 -16.66 1.29 -13.64
N PRO A 217 -17.23 0.34 -12.85
CA PRO A 217 -16.77 -1.05 -12.85
C PRO A 217 -17.11 -1.71 -14.20
N ALA A 218 -16.38 -2.77 -14.54
CA ALA A 218 -16.70 -3.58 -15.72
C ALA A 218 -18.07 -4.27 -15.59
N ASP A 219 -18.37 -4.74 -14.39
CA ASP A 219 -19.67 -5.34 -14.04
C ASP A 219 -20.20 -4.71 -12.73
N PRO A 220 -21.29 -3.92 -12.78
CA PRO A 220 -21.90 -3.34 -11.58
C PRO A 220 -22.47 -4.39 -10.59
N ALA A 221 -22.71 -5.62 -11.02
CA ALA A 221 -23.10 -6.69 -10.11
C ALA A 221 -21.94 -7.13 -9.21
N VAL A 222 -20.68 -6.95 -9.67
CA VAL A 222 -19.47 -7.40 -8.98
C VAL A 222 -18.84 -6.28 -8.14
N ALA A 223 -18.79 -5.04 -8.65
CA ALA A 223 -18.17 -3.91 -7.98
C ALA A 223 -18.98 -2.62 -8.12
N ASP A 224 -18.73 -1.68 -7.20
CA ASP A 224 -19.39 -0.37 -7.18
C ASP A 224 -18.56 0.70 -7.90
N SER A 225 -17.24 0.48 -8.03
CA SER A 225 -16.28 1.33 -8.74
C SER A 225 -15.08 0.51 -9.21
N ARG A 226 -14.37 1.02 -10.22
CA ARG A 226 -13.04 0.55 -10.62
C ARG A 226 -12.04 1.66 -10.40
N ASN A 227 -10.81 1.32 -9.99
CA ASN A 227 -9.73 2.28 -9.85
C ASN A 227 -8.48 1.89 -10.65
N PHE A 228 -7.67 2.91 -10.87
CA PHE A 228 -6.26 2.82 -11.21
C PHE A 228 -5.49 3.63 -10.17
N VAL A 229 -4.41 3.07 -9.63
CA VAL A 229 -3.57 3.77 -8.65
C VAL A 229 -2.14 3.81 -9.13
N LEU A 230 -1.59 5.03 -9.26
CA LEU A 230 -0.15 5.23 -9.43
C LEU A 230 0.49 5.35 -8.05
N CYS A 231 1.39 4.41 -7.76
CA CYS A 231 2.17 4.38 -6.52
C CYS A 231 3.48 5.16 -6.65
N PRO A 232 4.19 5.46 -5.54
CA PRO A 232 5.57 5.92 -5.58
C PRO A 232 6.44 4.96 -6.40
N GLY A 233 7.36 5.52 -7.22
CA GLY A 233 8.22 4.72 -8.09
C GLY A 233 7.64 4.39 -9.45
N HIS A 234 6.57 5.08 -9.86
CA HIS A 234 5.89 4.93 -11.16
C HIS A 234 5.30 3.54 -11.44
N ALA A 235 5.22 2.66 -10.44
CA ALA A 235 4.47 1.43 -10.57
C ALA A 235 2.98 1.69 -10.33
N TYR A 236 2.11 1.00 -11.08
CA TYR A 236 0.69 0.97 -10.76
C TYR A 236 0.37 -0.20 -9.84
N ASP A 237 -0.62 -0.05 -8.98
CA ASP A 237 -1.13 -1.12 -8.12
C ASP A 237 -1.94 -2.11 -8.96
N ARG A 238 -1.61 -3.41 -8.87
CA ARG A 238 -2.34 -4.49 -9.55
C ARG A 238 -3.59 -4.87 -8.80
N SER A 239 -3.61 -4.63 -7.48
CA SER A 239 -4.78 -4.82 -6.63
C SER A 239 -5.69 -3.58 -6.66
N PRO A 240 -6.87 -3.64 -6.02
CA PRO A 240 -7.71 -2.45 -5.82
C PRO A 240 -7.12 -1.37 -4.91
N CYS A 241 -5.89 -1.48 -4.46
CA CYS A 241 -5.21 -0.61 -3.50
C CYS A 241 -5.94 -0.47 -2.16
N GLY A 242 -5.48 -1.14 -1.11
CA GLY A 242 -6.19 -1.15 0.17
C GLY A 242 -6.18 0.19 0.89
N THR A 243 -5.03 0.92 0.91
CA THR A 243 -4.94 2.26 1.50
C THR A 243 -5.70 3.29 0.65
N GLY A 244 -5.71 3.15 -0.67
CA GLY A 244 -6.56 3.93 -1.57
C GLY A 244 -8.04 3.68 -1.34
N THR A 245 -8.45 2.41 -1.25
CA THR A 245 -9.81 2.04 -0.84
C THR A 245 -10.18 2.68 0.49
N SER A 246 -9.29 2.68 1.50
CA SER A 246 -9.52 3.34 2.80
C SER A 246 -9.74 4.85 2.65
N ALA A 247 -8.93 5.52 1.83
CA ALA A 247 -9.10 6.94 1.51
C ALA A 247 -10.42 7.21 0.77
N LYS A 248 -10.80 6.33 -0.18
CA LYS A 248 -12.09 6.41 -0.89
C LYS A 248 -13.27 6.26 0.06
N LEU A 249 -13.23 5.28 0.98
CA LEU A 249 -14.28 5.07 1.98
C LEU A 249 -14.44 6.31 2.88
N ALA A 250 -13.32 6.95 3.29
CA ALA A 250 -13.35 8.17 4.06
C ALA A 250 -14.00 9.34 3.28
N CYS A 251 -13.71 9.48 1.98
CA CYS A 251 -14.35 10.47 1.13
C CYS A 251 -15.85 10.22 0.95
N LEU A 252 -16.25 8.96 0.74
CA LEU A 252 -17.65 8.57 0.60
C LEU A 252 -18.44 8.81 1.90
N HIS A 253 -17.86 8.43 3.04
CA HIS A 253 -18.46 8.66 4.36
C HIS A 253 -18.62 10.15 4.64
N ALA A 254 -17.58 10.96 4.46
CA ALA A 254 -17.62 12.41 4.65
C ALA A 254 -18.59 13.12 3.68
N ALA A 255 -18.92 12.52 2.55
CA ALA A 255 -19.94 13.00 1.60
C ALA A 255 -21.35 12.47 1.90
N GLY A 256 -21.54 11.66 2.95
CA GLY A 256 -22.83 11.04 3.30
C GLY A 256 -23.28 9.93 2.33
N LYS A 257 -22.37 9.44 1.47
CA LYS A 257 -22.65 8.43 0.43
C LYS A 257 -22.40 6.99 0.89
N LEU A 258 -21.72 6.80 2.02
CA LEU A 258 -21.46 5.50 2.63
C LEU A 258 -21.77 5.57 4.13
N LYS A 259 -22.59 4.66 4.60
CA LYS A 259 -22.96 4.55 6.03
C LYS A 259 -22.12 3.46 6.73
N PRO A 260 -21.90 3.56 8.05
CA PRO A 260 -21.31 2.48 8.82
C PRO A 260 -21.99 1.12 8.55
N GLY A 261 -21.19 0.08 8.38
CA GLY A 261 -21.63 -1.28 8.06
C GLY A 261 -22.09 -1.53 6.61
N GLN A 262 -22.21 -0.50 5.79
CA GLN A 262 -22.48 -0.67 4.35
C GLN A 262 -21.22 -1.15 3.63
N ILE A 263 -21.36 -2.19 2.82
CA ILE A 263 -20.26 -2.74 2.01
C ILE A 263 -20.08 -1.89 0.76
N TRP A 264 -18.81 -1.48 0.49
CA TRP A 264 -18.34 -0.93 -0.76
C TRP A 264 -17.44 -1.95 -1.44
N ARG A 265 -17.65 -2.20 -2.72
CA ARG A 265 -16.87 -3.14 -3.53
C ARG A 265 -16.00 -2.36 -4.51
N GLN A 266 -14.69 -2.33 -4.26
CA GLN A 266 -13.72 -1.63 -5.10
C GLN A 266 -13.01 -2.62 -6.01
N ALA A 267 -13.22 -2.51 -7.32
CA ALA A 267 -12.41 -3.23 -8.31
C ALA A 267 -11.11 -2.47 -8.61
N GLY A 268 -10.03 -3.20 -8.81
CA GLY A 268 -8.78 -2.68 -9.37
C GLY A 268 -8.76 -2.71 -10.90
N ILE A 269 -7.65 -2.28 -11.47
CA ILE A 269 -7.44 -2.25 -12.95
C ILE A 269 -7.44 -3.66 -13.57
N LEU A 270 -7.20 -4.72 -12.79
CA LEU A 270 -7.23 -6.13 -13.20
C LEU A 270 -8.56 -6.83 -12.82
N ASP A 271 -9.60 -6.08 -12.43
CA ASP A 271 -10.93 -6.58 -12.05
C ASP A 271 -10.98 -7.46 -10.80
N THR A 272 -9.90 -7.60 -10.04
CA THR A 272 -9.98 -8.16 -8.68
C THR A 272 -10.64 -7.15 -7.74
N VAL A 273 -11.26 -7.63 -6.64
CA VAL A 273 -12.14 -6.79 -5.82
C VAL A 273 -11.76 -6.85 -4.34
N PHE A 274 -11.59 -5.68 -3.74
CA PHE A 274 -11.64 -5.52 -2.29
C PHE A 274 -13.06 -5.15 -1.84
N GLN A 275 -13.45 -5.67 -0.67
CA GLN A 275 -14.65 -5.20 0.02
C GLN A 275 -14.23 -4.30 1.17
N GLY A 276 -14.94 -3.19 1.34
CA GLY A 276 -14.66 -2.25 2.41
C GLY A 276 -15.93 -1.85 3.17
N THR A 277 -15.79 -1.69 4.49
CA THR A 277 -16.79 -1.08 5.37
C THR A 277 -16.13 -0.03 6.24
N VAL A 278 -16.93 0.76 6.95
CA VAL A 278 -16.43 1.81 7.84
C VAL A 278 -17.02 1.67 9.24
N GLU A 279 -16.19 1.95 10.24
CA GLU A 279 -16.59 2.23 11.61
C GLU A 279 -16.32 3.72 11.89
N GLU A 280 -17.35 4.45 12.33
CA GLU A 280 -17.26 5.88 12.60
C GLU A 280 -16.60 6.16 13.94
N ARG A 281 -15.76 7.17 14.00
CA ARG A 281 -15.11 7.64 15.22
C ARG A 281 -15.71 8.98 15.69
N PRO A 282 -15.63 9.29 17.00
CA PRO A 282 -16.16 10.55 17.55
C PRO A 282 -15.53 11.81 16.96
N ASP A 283 -14.32 11.73 16.43
CA ASP A 283 -13.60 12.84 15.79
C ASP A 283 -13.96 13.06 14.32
N GLY A 284 -14.93 12.28 13.79
CA GLY A 284 -15.37 12.33 12.40
C GLY A 284 -14.45 11.58 11.43
N SER A 285 -13.34 11.00 11.89
CA SER A 285 -12.57 10.02 11.12
C SER A 285 -13.27 8.67 11.13
N ILE A 286 -12.80 7.76 10.26
CA ILE A 286 -13.31 6.39 10.23
C ILE A 286 -12.18 5.40 10.50
N ILE A 287 -12.52 4.19 10.96
CA ILE A 287 -11.70 3.00 10.83
C ILE A 287 -12.22 2.24 9.61
N PRO A 288 -11.47 2.22 8.49
CA PRO A 288 -11.85 1.38 7.35
C PRO A 288 -11.49 -0.07 7.64
N HIS A 289 -12.40 -0.97 7.30
CA HIS A 289 -12.18 -2.40 7.28
C HIS A 289 -12.14 -2.85 5.82
N VAL A 290 -10.98 -3.28 5.35
CA VAL A 290 -10.78 -3.70 3.96
C VAL A 290 -10.44 -5.18 3.93
N SER A 291 -11.17 -5.95 3.13
CA SER A 291 -10.95 -7.38 2.98
C SER A 291 -10.61 -7.78 1.54
N GLY A 292 -9.69 -8.73 1.44
CA GLY A 292 -9.23 -9.33 0.20
C GLY A 292 -8.56 -10.68 0.44
N ARG A 293 -7.96 -11.24 -0.61
CA ARG A 293 -7.30 -12.54 -0.56
C ARG A 293 -5.86 -12.44 -1.03
N ALA A 294 -5.00 -13.26 -0.44
CA ALA A 294 -3.62 -13.40 -0.88
C ALA A 294 -3.23 -14.88 -0.98
N TRP A 295 -2.21 -15.13 -1.79
CA TRP A 295 -1.68 -16.47 -2.04
C TRP A 295 -0.16 -16.44 -1.97
N VAL A 296 0.42 -17.28 -1.12
CA VAL A 296 1.86 -17.52 -1.10
C VAL A 296 2.23 -18.22 -2.40
N ASN A 297 3.26 -17.74 -3.08
CA ASN A 297 3.68 -18.24 -4.39
C ASN A 297 5.17 -18.57 -4.49
N GLY A 298 5.96 -18.32 -3.44
CA GLY A 298 7.38 -18.66 -3.44
C GLY A 298 8.08 -18.45 -2.11
N GLU A 299 9.19 -19.17 -1.94
CA GLU A 299 10.16 -18.98 -0.88
C GLU A 299 11.56 -18.93 -1.49
N ALA A 300 12.40 -18.03 -1.00
CA ALA A 300 13.77 -17.89 -1.49
C ALA A 300 14.76 -17.50 -0.41
N THR A 301 16.02 -17.87 -0.63
CA THR A 301 17.16 -17.40 0.12
C THR A 301 18.07 -16.58 -0.79
N TYR A 302 18.17 -15.29 -0.53
CA TYR A 302 19.03 -14.41 -1.30
C TYR A 302 20.45 -14.40 -0.71
N ILE A 303 21.41 -14.60 -1.62
CA ILE A 303 22.84 -14.64 -1.32
C ILE A 303 23.50 -13.39 -1.90
N PHE A 304 24.32 -12.72 -1.09
CA PHE A 304 25.00 -11.49 -1.47
C PHE A 304 26.50 -11.75 -1.64
N ASN A 305 26.94 -11.92 -2.89
CA ASN A 305 28.36 -12.10 -3.18
C ASN A 305 29.07 -10.74 -3.06
N PRO A 306 30.14 -10.60 -2.26
CA PRO A 306 30.86 -9.33 -2.12
C PRO A 306 31.43 -8.76 -3.42
N THR A 307 31.67 -9.60 -4.43
CA THR A 307 32.20 -9.19 -5.74
C THR A 307 31.12 -8.84 -6.76
N ASP A 308 29.84 -9.09 -6.46
CA ASP A 308 28.72 -8.72 -7.32
C ASP A 308 28.46 -7.20 -7.25
N PRO A 309 28.62 -6.46 -8.38
CA PRO A 309 28.37 -5.01 -8.39
C PRO A 309 26.90 -4.67 -8.11
N PHE A 310 25.97 -5.59 -8.35
CA PHE A 310 24.52 -5.41 -8.14
C PHE A 310 23.99 -6.16 -6.89
N ARG A 311 24.88 -6.55 -5.98
CA ARG A 311 24.47 -7.24 -4.75
C ARG A 311 23.42 -6.48 -3.93
N ASN A 312 23.43 -5.16 -3.99
CA ASN A 312 22.48 -4.29 -3.30
C ASN A 312 21.30 -3.85 -4.20
N GLY A 313 21.08 -4.48 -5.34
CA GLY A 313 20.06 -4.12 -6.32
C GLY A 313 20.55 -3.10 -7.34
N ILE A 314 19.82 -2.99 -8.45
CA ILE A 314 20.02 -1.96 -9.47
C ILE A 314 19.21 -0.72 -9.05
N PRO A 315 19.81 0.48 -8.98
CA PRO A 315 19.08 1.68 -8.62
C PRO A 315 17.91 1.93 -9.59
N THR A 316 16.76 2.30 -9.06
CA THR A 316 15.62 2.74 -9.87
C THR A 316 15.90 4.15 -10.41
N ALA A 317 15.78 4.35 -11.71
CA ALA A 317 15.77 5.69 -12.29
C ALA A 317 14.44 6.37 -11.92
N ILE A 318 14.53 7.57 -11.35
CA ILE A 318 13.39 8.38 -10.94
C ILE A 318 13.04 9.35 -12.05
#